data_83d07a1ec44d84e27e613b43c3b54f5c
#
_entry.id   83d07a1ec44d84e27e613b43c3b54f5c
#
_cell.length_a   1.000
_cell.length_b   1.000
_cell.length_c   1.000
_cell.angle_alpha   90.00
_cell.angle_beta   90.00
_cell.angle_gamma   90.00
#
_symmetry.space_group_name_H-M   'P 1'
#
loop_
_entity.id
_entity.type
_entity.pdbx_description
1 polymer ?
#
loop_
_entity_poly.entity_id
_entity_poly.type
_entity_poly.pdbx_seq_one_letter_code
_entity_poly.pdbx_strand_id
1 'polypeptide(L)'
;SKLKEVWLAGGCFWGVEAYMARIYGVYDVTSGYANGNKDNPTYEEVSSGKTNFAETVHVLYDPDRVSLETLLTDFFKVIDPTSQNRQGNDVGNQYRSGIYYKNEKDKIVIDKVIKKQQEKYTSKISTENLPLKNFFLAEKYHQDYLEKNPNGYCHIDFSKLSDNKVTIDVKKYPRPSNEELKAKLTAVQYSVAVENNTEKAFTNEYASNVAAGLYVDVVTGEPLFSSIDKRSEERRVG
;
A
#
# COMPACT_ATOMS: atom_id res chain seq x y z
N SER A 1 12.65 -11.67 -2.30
CA SER A 1 11.66 -11.82 -3.38
C SER A 1 11.64 -10.58 -4.25
N LYS A 2 11.22 -10.71 -5.50
CA LYS A 2 11.04 -9.57 -6.40
C LYS A 2 9.68 -8.96 -6.12
N LEU A 3 9.62 -7.67 -5.78
CA LEU A 3 8.37 -6.94 -5.60
C LEU A 3 7.50 -7.04 -6.85
N LYS A 4 6.19 -7.09 -6.63
CA LYS A 4 5.16 -7.01 -7.66
C LYS A 4 4.40 -5.71 -7.58
N GLU A 5 3.64 -5.40 -8.62
CA GLU A 5 2.95 -4.13 -8.75
C GLU A 5 1.52 -4.30 -9.29
N VAL A 6 0.62 -3.43 -8.86
CA VAL A 6 -0.75 -3.30 -9.36
C VAL A 6 -1.20 -1.84 -9.24
N TRP A 7 -2.11 -1.41 -10.09
CA TRP A 7 -2.68 -0.06 -10.07
C TRP A 7 -4.16 -0.12 -9.74
N LEU A 8 -4.58 0.62 -8.72
CA LEU A 8 -5.92 0.58 -8.16
C LEU A 8 -6.56 1.96 -8.19
N ALA A 9 -7.68 2.07 -8.90
CA ALA A 9 -8.53 3.25 -8.95
C ALA A 9 -9.79 2.99 -8.12
N GLY A 10 -10.08 3.83 -7.14
CA GLY A 10 -11.17 3.61 -6.20
C GLY A 10 -11.75 4.90 -5.62
N GLY A 11 -11.98 5.91 -6.46
CA GLY A 11 -12.39 7.26 -6.04
C GLY A 11 -11.19 8.15 -5.72
N CYS A 12 -11.36 9.10 -4.82
CA CYS A 12 -10.25 9.97 -4.39
C CYS A 12 -9.05 9.15 -3.93
N PHE A 13 -7.92 9.33 -4.58
CA PHE A 13 -6.71 8.53 -4.33
C PHE A 13 -6.08 8.76 -2.96
N TRP A 14 -6.36 9.87 -2.25
CA TRP A 14 -5.83 10.10 -0.90
C TRP A 14 -6.24 9.01 0.08
N GLY A 15 -7.51 8.61 0.04
CA GLY A 15 -8.04 7.53 0.90
C GLY A 15 -7.51 6.17 0.48
N VAL A 16 -7.48 5.88 -0.82
CA VAL A 16 -6.99 4.61 -1.37
C VAL A 16 -5.50 4.42 -1.06
N GLU A 17 -4.68 5.47 -1.24
CA GLU A 17 -3.26 5.46 -0.89
C GLU A 17 -3.07 5.12 0.58
N ALA A 18 -3.71 5.89 1.47
CA ALA A 18 -3.56 5.70 2.91
C ALA A 18 -4.06 4.33 3.39
N TYR A 19 -5.10 3.77 2.76
CA TYR A 19 -5.63 2.46 3.10
C TYR A 19 -4.71 1.33 2.64
N MET A 20 -4.32 1.35 1.35
CA MET A 20 -3.46 0.30 0.79
C MET A 20 -2.08 0.27 1.45
N ALA A 21 -1.56 1.43 1.82
CA ALA A 21 -0.28 1.55 2.53
C ALA A 21 -0.27 0.90 3.92
N ARG A 22 -1.43 0.66 4.52
CA ARG A 22 -1.56 0.00 5.84
C ARG A 22 -1.68 -1.52 5.76
N ILE A 23 -1.76 -2.07 4.55
CA ILE A 23 -1.88 -3.53 4.37
C ILE A 23 -0.49 -4.15 4.52
N TYR A 24 -0.38 -5.16 5.37
CA TYR A 24 0.86 -5.90 5.53
C TYR A 24 1.33 -6.51 4.21
N GLY A 25 2.62 -6.38 3.95
CA GLY A 25 3.24 -6.84 2.70
C GLY A 25 3.23 -5.80 1.58
N VAL A 26 2.52 -4.68 1.74
CA VAL A 26 2.65 -3.53 0.85
C VAL A 26 3.95 -2.80 1.19
N TYR A 27 4.78 -2.57 0.18
CA TYR A 27 6.08 -1.93 0.31
C TYR A 27 6.00 -0.42 0.10
N ASP A 28 5.24 0.01 -0.91
CA ASP A 28 5.07 1.42 -1.25
C ASP A 28 3.75 1.65 -1.99
N VAL A 29 3.17 2.82 -1.83
CA VAL A 29 1.97 3.26 -2.55
C VAL A 29 2.17 4.71 -3.00
N THR A 30 1.97 4.97 -4.28
CA THR A 30 2.08 6.32 -4.85
C THR A 30 0.82 6.70 -5.61
N SER A 31 0.35 7.93 -5.42
CA SER A 31 -0.81 8.49 -6.10
C SER A 31 -0.47 8.99 -7.50
N GLY A 32 -1.35 8.76 -8.46
CA GLY A 32 -1.17 9.16 -9.85
C GLY A 32 -2.44 9.09 -10.68
N TYR A 33 -2.28 9.19 -11.98
CA TYR A 33 -3.33 9.21 -12.97
C TYR A 33 -3.11 8.10 -13.99
N ALA A 34 -4.11 7.23 -14.20
CA ALA A 34 -3.98 6.08 -15.07
C ALA A 34 -5.00 6.07 -16.21
N ASN A 35 -4.61 5.45 -17.32
CA ASN A 35 -5.46 5.08 -18.44
C ASN A 35 -6.22 6.25 -19.08
N GLY A 36 -5.59 7.41 -19.16
CA GLY A 36 -6.13 8.57 -19.85
C GLY A 36 -5.59 8.75 -21.28
N ASN A 37 -5.90 9.90 -21.85
CA ASN A 37 -5.67 10.22 -23.27
C ASN A 37 -4.75 11.43 -23.50
N LYS A 38 -3.92 11.77 -22.52
CA LYS A 38 -2.98 12.88 -22.58
C LYS A 38 -1.64 12.47 -21.94
N ASP A 39 -0.55 13.10 -22.40
CA ASP A 39 0.75 12.97 -21.73
C ASP A 39 0.90 14.02 -20.63
N ASN A 40 1.50 13.62 -19.51
CA ASN A 40 1.81 14.49 -18.37
C ASN A 40 0.63 15.40 -17.94
N PRO A 41 -0.53 14.82 -17.56
CA PRO A 41 -1.68 15.60 -17.14
C PRO A 41 -1.41 16.31 -15.81
N THR A 42 -2.00 17.49 -15.63
CA THR A 42 -2.09 18.15 -14.33
C THR A 42 -3.34 17.71 -13.58
N TYR A 43 -3.37 17.90 -12.27
CA TYR A 43 -4.56 17.64 -11.46
C TYR A 43 -5.81 18.36 -11.97
N GLU A 44 -5.68 19.63 -12.35
CA GLU A 44 -6.76 20.44 -12.89
C GLU A 44 -7.34 19.84 -14.17
N GLU A 45 -6.47 19.35 -15.05
CA GLU A 45 -6.90 18.71 -16.30
C GLU A 45 -7.62 17.39 -16.04
N VAL A 46 -7.13 16.58 -15.10
CA VAL A 46 -7.80 15.32 -14.69
C VAL A 46 -9.15 15.64 -14.05
N SER A 47 -9.21 16.61 -13.14
CA SER A 47 -10.43 17.03 -12.45
C SER A 47 -11.49 17.58 -13.38
N SER A 48 -11.09 18.11 -14.54
CA SER A 48 -12.04 18.54 -15.59
C SER A 48 -12.82 17.39 -16.22
N GLY A 49 -12.39 16.13 -16.04
CA GLY A 49 -12.95 14.94 -16.64
C GLY A 49 -12.67 14.76 -18.14
N LYS A 50 -12.01 15.71 -18.80
CA LYS A 50 -11.77 15.71 -20.26
C LYS A 50 -10.62 14.81 -20.68
N THR A 51 -9.70 14.50 -19.79
CA THR A 51 -8.50 13.68 -20.07
C THR A 51 -8.75 12.19 -19.89
N ASN A 52 -9.93 11.80 -19.41
CA ASN A 52 -10.33 10.42 -19.12
C ASN A 52 -9.38 9.63 -18.23
N PHE A 53 -8.53 10.29 -17.45
CA PHE A 53 -7.72 9.64 -16.44
C PHE A 53 -8.55 9.24 -15.22
N ALA A 54 -8.23 8.09 -14.62
CA ALA A 54 -8.69 7.74 -13.28
C ALA A 54 -7.64 8.13 -12.25
N GLU A 55 -8.07 8.73 -11.13
CA GLU A 55 -7.25 8.83 -9.93
C GLU A 55 -6.89 7.41 -9.47
N THR A 56 -5.63 7.11 -9.38
CA THR A 56 -5.13 5.74 -9.25
C THR A 56 -3.93 5.71 -8.32
N VAL A 57 -3.82 4.66 -7.53
CA VAL A 57 -2.62 4.40 -6.75
C VAL A 57 -1.82 3.26 -7.36
N HIS A 58 -0.51 3.44 -7.46
CA HIS A 58 0.43 2.39 -7.80
C HIS A 58 0.88 1.71 -6.51
N VAL A 59 0.62 0.42 -6.40
CA VAL A 59 0.93 -0.39 -5.21
C VAL A 59 2.08 -1.33 -5.52
N LEU A 60 3.18 -1.20 -4.80
CA LEU A 60 4.29 -2.15 -4.77
C LEU A 60 4.12 -3.07 -3.56
N TYR A 61 4.20 -4.37 -3.75
CA TYR A 61 4.00 -5.33 -2.68
C TYR A 61 4.94 -6.54 -2.76
N ASP A 62 5.21 -7.14 -1.62
CA ASP A 62 5.95 -8.39 -1.50
C ASP A 62 5.01 -9.59 -1.63
N PRO A 63 5.08 -10.37 -2.74
CA PRO A 63 4.18 -11.49 -2.97
C PRO A 63 4.38 -12.67 -1.99
N ASP A 64 5.49 -12.70 -1.27
CA ASP A 64 5.72 -13.71 -0.23
C ASP A 64 4.99 -13.36 1.09
N ARG A 65 4.50 -12.13 1.21
CA ARG A 65 3.82 -11.61 2.41
C ARG A 65 2.33 -11.39 2.19
N VAL A 66 1.96 -10.85 1.04
CA VAL A 66 0.58 -10.61 0.67
C VAL A 66 0.34 -11.01 -0.77
N SER A 67 -0.70 -11.78 -1.02
CA SER A 67 -1.09 -12.16 -2.38
C SER A 67 -1.87 -11.04 -3.08
N LEU A 68 -1.84 -11.02 -4.42
CA LEU A 68 -2.70 -10.12 -5.19
C LEU A 68 -4.18 -10.34 -4.85
N GLU A 69 -4.63 -11.60 -4.68
CA GLU A 69 -6.00 -11.92 -4.29
C GLU A 69 -6.39 -11.26 -2.95
N THR A 70 -5.50 -11.26 -1.97
CA THR A 70 -5.72 -10.61 -0.67
C THR A 70 -5.79 -9.10 -0.81
N LEU A 71 -4.84 -8.48 -1.52
CA LEU A 71 -4.84 -7.02 -1.77
C LEU A 71 -6.14 -6.56 -2.43
N LEU A 72 -6.59 -7.27 -3.46
CA LEU A 72 -7.82 -6.94 -4.17
C LEU A 72 -9.06 -7.17 -3.30
N THR A 73 -9.06 -8.21 -2.47
CA THR A 73 -10.15 -8.46 -1.53
C THR A 73 -10.28 -7.33 -0.52
N ASP A 74 -9.17 -6.82 -0.01
CA ASP A 74 -9.15 -5.67 0.89
C ASP A 74 -9.57 -4.38 0.18
N PHE A 75 -9.10 -4.15 -1.04
CA PHE A 75 -9.51 -3.03 -1.87
C PHE A 75 -11.04 -2.98 -2.10
N PHE A 76 -11.66 -4.11 -2.42
CA PHE A 76 -13.11 -4.19 -2.59
C PHE A 76 -13.93 -3.93 -1.33
N LYS A 77 -13.34 -3.96 -0.14
CA LYS A 77 -14.03 -3.60 1.12
C LYS A 77 -14.32 -2.11 1.24
N VAL A 78 -13.57 -1.27 0.53
CA VAL A 78 -13.58 0.19 0.70
C VAL A 78 -14.09 0.96 -0.51
N ILE A 79 -14.51 0.26 -1.54
CA ILE A 79 -15.16 0.85 -2.71
C ILE A 79 -16.58 0.31 -2.89
N ASP A 80 -17.42 1.07 -3.59
CA ASP A 80 -18.62 0.54 -4.22
C ASP A 80 -18.29 0.12 -5.67
N PRO A 81 -18.12 -1.19 -5.92
CA PRO A 81 -17.72 -1.66 -7.24
C PRO A 81 -18.83 -1.60 -8.29
N THR A 82 -20.08 -1.32 -7.89
CA THR A 82 -21.22 -1.20 -8.78
C THR A 82 -21.46 0.23 -9.24
N SER A 83 -20.83 1.20 -8.60
CA SER A 83 -20.94 2.62 -8.92
C SER A 83 -20.16 2.95 -10.20
N GLN A 84 -20.78 3.72 -11.08
CA GLN A 84 -20.16 4.19 -12.32
C GLN A 84 -19.70 5.65 -12.18
N ASN A 85 -18.44 5.93 -12.53
CA ASN A 85 -17.86 7.27 -12.50
C ASN A 85 -18.12 8.03 -11.19
N ARG A 86 -18.11 7.30 -10.08
CA ARG A 86 -18.42 7.85 -8.77
C ARG A 86 -17.91 6.93 -7.66
N GLN A 87 -17.44 7.53 -6.55
CA GLN A 87 -17.26 6.84 -5.26
C GLN A 87 -17.69 7.77 -4.13
N GLY A 88 -18.69 7.34 -3.35
CA GLY A 88 -19.27 8.18 -2.32
C GLY A 88 -19.81 9.49 -2.87
N ASN A 89 -19.33 10.63 -2.36
CA ASN A 89 -19.71 11.97 -2.79
C ASN A 89 -18.91 12.48 -4.02
N ASP A 90 -17.83 11.79 -4.37
CA ASP A 90 -16.97 12.17 -5.49
C ASP A 90 -17.57 11.68 -6.80
N VAL A 91 -17.94 12.61 -7.68
CA VAL A 91 -18.61 12.34 -8.97
C VAL A 91 -17.72 12.81 -10.12
N GLY A 92 -17.50 11.93 -11.08
CA GLY A 92 -16.70 12.18 -12.27
C GLY A 92 -15.98 10.91 -12.74
N ASN A 93 -15.59 10.88 -14.02
CA ASN A 93 -14.90 9.72 -14.59
C ASN A 93 -13.51 9.49 -13.95
N GLN A 94 -12.89 10.51 -13.35
CA GLN A 94 -11.66 10.39 -12.59
C GLN A 94 -11.85 9.56 -11.32
N TYR A 95 -13.05 9.43 -10.80
CA TYR A 95 -13.38 8.65 -9.59
C TYR A 95 -13.97 7.27 -9.87
N ARG A 96 -13.90 6.81 -11.13
CA ARG A 96 -14.32 5.44 -11.47
C ARG A 96 -13.42 4.41 -10.80
N SER A 97 -13.97 3.23 -10.50
CA SER A 97 -13.18 2.13 -9.97
C SER A 97 -12.53 1.33 -11.10
N GLY A 98 -11.29 0.86 -10.83
CA GLY A 98 -10.53 0.09 -11.79
C GLY A 98 -9.35 -0.65 -11.15
N ILE A 99 -8.97 -1.74 -11.78
CA ILE A 99 -7.78 -2.52 -11.47
C ILE A 99 -7.00 -2.64 -12.77
N TYR A 100 -5.77 -2.11 -12.78
CA TYR A 100 -4.94 -2.09 -13.98
C TYR A 100 -3.68 -2.92 -13.77
N TYR A 101 -3.26 -3.65 -14.80
CA TYR A 101 -2.18 -4.62 -14.73
C TYR A 101 -1.25 -4.50 -15.96
N LYS A 102 -0.02 -4.99 -15.79
CA LYS A 102 0.96 -5.15 -16.88
C LYS A 102 1.14 -6.62 -17.31
N ASN A 103 0.72 -7.55 -16.46
CA ASN A 103 0.97 -8.98 -16.66
C ASN A 103 -0.35 -9.74 -16.81
N GLU A 104 -0.49 -10.52 -17.87
CA GLU A 104 -1.69 -11.34 -18.11
C GLU A 104 -1.95 -12.40 -17.03
N LYS A 105 -0.93 -12.84 -16.31
CA LYS A 105 -1.13 -13.73 -15.14
C LYS A 105 -1.90 -13.04 -14.01
N ASP A 106 -1.69 -11.74 -13.85
CA ASP A 106 -2.40 -10.96 -12.84
C ASP A 106 -3.87 -10.78 -13.25
N LYS A 107 -4.16 -10.64 -14.56
CA LYS A 107 -5.54 -10.60 -15.07
C LYS A 107 -6.36 -11.82 -14.63
N ILE A 108 -5.77 -13.02 -14.64
CA ILE A 108 -6.46 -14.24 -14.21
C ILE A 108 -6.89 -14.15 -12.74
N VAL A 109 -6.02 -13.61 -11.89
CA VAL A 109 -6.32 -13.40 -10.46
C VAL A 109 -7.39 -12.33 -10.29
N ILE A 110 -7.30 -11.23 -11.04
CA ILE A 110 -8.26 -10.13 -11.00
C ILE A 110 -9.65 -10.62 -11.43
N ASP A 111 -9.75 -11.35 -12.54
CA ASP A 111 -11.02 -11.93 -13.04
C ASP A 111 -11.66 -12.84 -11.98
N LYS A 112 -10.86 -13.69 -11.33
CA LYS A 112 -11.32 -14.58 -10.25
C LYS A 112 -11.88 -13.78 -9.07
N VAL A 113 -11.19 -12.72 -8.64
CA VAL A 113 -11.63 -11.89 -7.52
C VAL A 113 -12.90 -11.13 -7.88
N ILE A 114 -12.97 -10.51 -9.05
CA ILE A 114 -14.18 -9.79 -9.50
C ILE A 114 -15.38 -10.73 -9.56
N LYS A 115 -15.20 -11.94 -10.09
CA LYS A 115 -16.27 -12.95 -10.13
C LYS A 115 -16.78 -13.30 -8.72
N LYS A 116 -15.88 -13.51 -7.77
CA LYS A 116 -16.23 -13.77 -6.37
C LYS A 116 -16.91 -12.58 -5.71
N GLN A 117 -16.46 -11.36 -6.00
CA GLN A 117 -17.11 -10.16 -5.49
C GLN A 117 -18.52 -9.96 -6.10
N GLN A 118 -18.72 -10.29 -7.37
CA GLN A 118 -20.00 -10.17 -8.04
C GLN A 118 -21.13 -10.96 -7.30
N GLU A 119 -20.78 -12.05 -6.67
CA GLU A 119 -21.74 -12.87 -5.88
C GLU A 119 -22.37 -12.09 -4.70
N LYS A 120 -21.75 -11.01 -4.26
CA LYS A 120 -22.22 -10.17 -3.15
C LYS A 120 -23.18 -9.05 -3.60
N TYR A 121 -23.31 -8.83 -4.89
CA TYR A 121 -24.06 -7.70 -5.46
C TYR A 121 -25.08 -8.19 -6.48
N THR A 122 -26.29 -7.61 -6.42
CA THR A 122 -27.34 -7.84 -7.43
C THR A 122 -27.07 -7.01 -8.70
N SER A 123 -26.48 -5.84 -8.56
CA SER A 123 -26.05 -5.01 -9.67
C SER A 123 -24.72 -5.48 -10.22
N LYS A 124 -24.51 -5.29 -11.53
CA LYS A 124 -23.26 -5.63 -12.18
C LYS A 124 -22.11 -4.77 -11.64
N ILE A 125 -20.99 -5.40 -11.33
CA ILE A 125 -19.75 -4.70 -11.00
C ILE A 125 -19.29 -3.90 -12.20
N SER A 126 -19.00 -2.60 -11.98
CA SER A 126 -18.54 -1.64 -12.99
C SER A 126 -17.03 -1.41 -12.93
N THR A 127 -16.35 -2.00 -11.93
CA THR A 127 -14.90 -1.88 -11.78
C THR A 127 -14.19 -2.35 -13.04
N GLU A 128 -13.37 -1.47 -13.64
CA GLU A 128 -12.59 -1.80 -14.82
C GLU A 128 -11.55 -2.88 -14.49
N ASN A 129 -11.31 -3.80 -15.42
CA ASN A 129 -10.22 -4.76 -15.40
C ASN A 129 -9.49 -4.67 -16.72
N LEU A 130 -8.47 -3.83 -16.80
CA LEU A 130 -7.83 -3.45 -18.05
C LEU A 130 -6.30 -3.47 -17.94
N PRO A 131 -5.59 -3.69 -19.05
CA PRO A 131 -4.16 -3.43 -19.11
C PRO A 131 -3.87 -1.98 -18.74
N LEU A 132 -2.76 -1.75 -18.06
CA LEU A 132 -2.24 -0.41 -17.84
C LEU A 132 -1.72 0.16 -19.16
N LYS A 133 -2.34 1.23 -19.66
CA LYS A 133 -1.89 1.94 -20.86
C LYS A 133 -0.82 2.97 -20.55
N ASN A 134 -1.07 3.78 -19.52
CA ASN A 134 -0.17 4.81 -19.03
C ASN A 134 -0.44 5.09 -17.55
N PHE A 135 0.57 5.59 -16.87
CA PHE A 135 0.47 6.08 -15.50
C PHE A 135 1.42 7.27 -15.33
N PHE A 136 0.90 8.37 -14.83
CA PHE A 136 1.66 9.57 -14.51
C PHE A 136 1.54 9.85 -13.02
N LEU A 137 2.68 10.06 -12.38
CA LEU A 137 2.73 10.39 -10.96
C LEU A 137 2.00 11.72 -10.71
N ALA A 138 1.12 11.74 -9.72
CA ALA A 138 0.48 12.98 -9.29
C ALA A 138 1.47 13.91 -8.60
N GLU A 139 1.13 15.16 -8.48
CA GLU A 139 1.94 16.22 -7.91
C GLU A 139 2.35 15.88 -6.48
N LYS A 140 3.51 16.38 -6.05
CA LYS A 140 4.11 16.05 -4.75
C LYS A 140 3.18 16.30 -3.55
N TYR A 141 2.30 17.30 -3.64
CA TYR A 141 1.38 17.62 -2.55
C TYR A 141 0.26 16.59 -2.38
N HIS A 142 -0.01 15.74 -3.38
CA HIS A 142 -0.96 14.64 -3.29
C HIS A 142 -0.38 13.38 -2.62
N GLN A 143 0.94 13.21 -2.68
CA GLN A 143 1.59 12.04 -2.09
C GLN A 143 1.52 12.09 -0.56
N ASP A 144 1.15 10.99 0.08
CA ASP A 144 0.97 10.86 1.53
C ASP A 144 0.02 11.96 2.09
N TYR A 145 -1.03 12.33 1.35
CA TYR A 145 -1.85 13.49 1.69
C TYR A 145 -2.50 13.37 3.06
N LEU A 146 -3.14 12.23 3.37
CA LEU A 146 -3.80 12.03 4.67
C LEU A 146 -2.82 11.84 5.82
N GLU A 147 -1.58 11.47 5.53
CA GLU A 147 -0.52 11.47 6.52
C GLU A 147 -0.10 12.89 6.91
N LYS A 148 0.01 13.78 5.93
CA LYS A 148 0.33 15.19 6.13
C LYS A 148 -0.85 15.99 6.66
N ASN A 149 -2.08 15.53 6.37
CA ASN A 149 -3.34 16.19 6.72
C ASN A 149 -4.30 15.19 7.38
N PRO A 150 -4.11 14.82 8.66
CA PRO A 150 -4.91 13.78 9.33
C PRO A 150 -6.42 14.05 9.38
N ASN A 151 -6.83 15.32 9.30
CA ASN A 151 -8.23 15.75 9.23
C ASN A 151 -8.71 16.02 7.81
N GLY A 152 -7.93 15.63 6.80
CA GLY A 152 -8.28 15.79 5.39
C GLY A 152 -9.48 14.94 5.01
N TYR A 153 -10.12 15.31 3.89
CA TYR A 153 -11.25 14.56 3.35
C TYR A 153 -10.85 13.11 3.01
N CYS A 154 -11.66 12.17 3.49
CA CYS A 154 -11.51 10.76 3.17
C CYS A 154 -12.89 10.08 3.11
N HIS A 155 -13.15 9.37 2.02
CA HIS A 155 -14.38 8.58 1.84
C HIS A 155 -14.22 7.13 2.31
N ILE A 156 -13.04 6.72 2.73
CA ILE A 156 -12.71 5.35 3.10
C ILE A 156 -12.85 5.10 4.59
N ASP A 157 -13.49 3.99 4.92
CA ASP A 157 -13.61 3.49 6.28
C ASP A 157 -12.41 2.58 6.63
N PHE A 158 -11.47 3.10 7.39
CA PHE A 158 -10.27 2.37 7.82
C PHE A 158 -10.56 1.23 8.81
N SER A 159 -11.75 1.20 9.43
CA SER A 159 -12.13 0.08 10.32
C SER A 159 -12.25 -1.25 9.57
N LYS A 160 -12.37 -1.19 8.24
CA LYS A 160 -12.43 -2.36 7.36
C LYS A 160 -11.06 -2.95 6.99
N LEU A 161 -9.97 -2.33 7.43
CA LEU A 161 -8.67 -2.98 7.38
C LEU A 161 -8.78 -4.33 8.06
N SER A 162 -8.43 -5.38 7.37
CA SER A 162 -8.33 -6.69 7.98
C SER A 162 -7.33 -6.58 9.13
N ASP A 163 -7.74 -7.06 10.32
CA ASP A 163 -6.78 -7.48 11.35
C ASP A 163 -5.98 -8.66 10.77
N ASN A 164 -5.23 -8.40 9.73
CA ASN A 164 -4.16 -9.28 9.30
C ASN A 164 -3.09 -9.19 10.37
N LYS A 165 -3.42 -9.76 11.56
CA LYS A 165 -2.39 -10.18 12.50
C LYS A 165 -1.51 -11.10 11.70
N VAL A 166 -0.39 -10.54 11.28
CA VAL A 166 0.68 -11.29 10.66
C VAL A 166 1.02 -12.38 11.64
N THR A 167 0.55 -13.57 11.36
CA THR A 167 1.07 -14.75 12.02
C THR A 167 2.42 -14.99 11.36
N ILE A 168 3.43 -14.32 11.91
CA ILE A 168 4.80 -14.57 11.48
C ILE A 168 5.07 -16.02 11.82
N ASP A 169 5.35 -16.81 10.80
CA ASP A 169 5.81 -18.16 11.00
C ASP A 169 7.25 -18.09 11.56
N VAL A 170 7.35 -18.02 12.88
CA VAL A 170 8.64 -17.92 13.59
C VAL A 170 9.61 -19.04 13.20
N LYS A 171 9.13 -20.16 12.65
CA LYS A 171 9.97 -21.23 12.14
C LYS A 171 10.79 -20.83 10.91
N LYS A 172 10.33 -19.82 10.17
CA LYS A 172 11.07 -19.26 9.03
C LYS A 172 12.22 -18.34 9.45
N TYR A 173 12.24 -17.91 10.71
CA TYR A 173 13.21 -16.96 11.27
C TYR A 173 13.85 -17.55 12.53
N PRO A 174 14.56 -18.70 12.43
CA PRO A 174 15.17 -19.31 13.58
C PRO A 174 16.25 -18.37 14.14
N ARG A 175 16.30 -18.25 15.47
CA ARG A 175 17.34 -17.47 16.13
C ARG A 175 18.70 -18.16 15.93
N PRO A 176 19.71 -17.48 15.37
CA PRO A 176 21.06 -18.02 15.25
C PRO A 176 21.70 -18.26 16.63
N SER A 177 22.76 -19.05 16.67
CA SER A 177 23.58 -19.23 17.88
C SER A 177 24.24 -17.91 18.31
N ASN A 178 24.62 -17.80 19.58
CA ASN A 178 25.30 -16.61 20.08
C ASN A 178 26.67 -16.41 19.42
N GLU A 179 27.37 -17.47 19.02
CA GLU A 179 28.63 -17.39 18.26
C GLU A 179 28.37 -16.76 16.85
N GLU A 180 27.36 -17.22 16.14
CA GLU A 180 26.98 -16.65 14.83
C GLU A 180 26.56 -15.19 14.96
N LEU A 181 25.81 -14.84 16.01
CA LEU A 181 25.40 -13.47 16.27
C LEU A 181 26.61 -12.57 16.61
N LYS A 182 27.58 -13.03 17.38
CA LYS A 182 28.81 -12.27 17.62
C LYS A 182 29.61 -12.00 16.35
N ALA A 183 29.60 -12.93 15.41
CA ALA A 183 30.29 -12.75 14.14
C ALA A 183 29.57 -11.82 13.18
N LYS A 184 28.21 -11.72 13.28
CA LYS A 184 27.34 -10.98 12.35
C LYS A 184 27.04 -9.56 12.82
N LEU A 185 26.83 -9.35 14.11
CA LEU A 185 26.38 -8.09 14.69
C LEU A 185 27.54 -7.19 15.08
N THR A 186 27.33 -5.87 15.01
CA THR A 186 28.24 -4.92 15.65
C THR A 186 28.19 -5.09 17.17
N ALA A 187 29.21 -4.60 17.90
CA ALA A 187 29.28 -4.68 19.36
C ALA A 187 28.02 -4.05 20.03
N VAL A 188 27.54 -2.91 19.51
CA VAL A 188 26.34 -2.23 20.01
C VAL A 188 25.08 -3.06 19.72
N GLN A 189 24.92 -3.57 18.50
CA GLN A 189 23.78 -4.41 18.13
C GLN A 189 23.73 -5.69 18.99
N TYR A 190 24.88 -6.33 19.21
CA TYR A 190 24.96 -7.52 20.05
C TYR A 190 24.61 -7.20 21.52
N SER A 191 25.15 -6.11 22.04
CA SER A 191 24.87 -5.67 23.41
C SER A 191 23.39 -5.39 23.65
N VAL A 192 22.74 -4.69 22.72
CA VAL A 192 21.29 -4.38 22.81
C VAL A 192 20.42 -5.62 22.60
N ALA A 193 20.66 -6.36 21.51
CA ALA A 193 19.76 -7.43 21.09
C ALA A 193 19.93 -8.76 21.83
N VAL A 194 21.11 -9.02 22.41
CA VAL A 194 21.44 -10.28 23.08
C VAL A 194 21.64 -10.11 24.58
N GLU A 195 22.25 -9.00 25.02
CA GLU A 195 22.60 -8.75 26.43
C GLU A 195 21.58 -7.82 27.14
N ASN A 196 20.49 -7.44 26.47
CA ASN A 196 19.45 -6.55 26.99
C ASN A 196 19.95 -5.16 27.46
N ASN A 197 21.01 -4.67 26.86
CA ASN A 197 21.49 -3.31 27.10
C ASN A 197 20.69 -2.30 26.25
N THR A 198 20.94 -1.02 26.46
CA THR A 198 20.29 0.08 25.74
C THR A 198 21.35 0.89 25.00
N GLU A 199 21.07 1.27 23.78
CA GLU A 199 21.91 2.23 23.05
C GLU A 199 21.62 3.67 23.49
N LYS A 200 22.56 4.57 23.21
CA LYS A 200 22.39 5.99 23.49
C LYS A 200 21.28 6.56 22.59
N ALA A 201 20.36 7.30 23.19
CA ALA A 201 19.24 7.91 22.47
C ALA A 201 19.72 8.76 21.28
N PHE A 202 19.02 8.66 20.13
CA PHE A 202 19.25 9.43 18.90
C PHE A 202 20.61 9.21 18.22
N THR A 203 21.34 8.16 18.53
CA THR A 203 22.68 7.91 17.97
C THR A 203 22.74 6.75 16.97
N ASN A 204 21.69 5.96 16.80
CA ASN A 204 21.71 4.86 15.85
C ASN A 204 21.47 5.33 14.40
N GLU A 205 21.91 4.49 13.45
CA GLU A 205 21.80 4.78 12.01
C GLU A 205 20.36 4.93 11.50
N TYR A 206 19.37 4.44 12.25
CA TYR A 206 17.96 4.49 11.89
C TYR A 206 17.17 5.57 12.63
N ALA A 207 17.79 6.31 13.55
CA ALA A 207 17.09 7.33 14.36
C ALA A 207 16.43 8.42 13.51
N SER A 208 17.10 8.83 12.42
CA SER A 208 16.60 9.84 11.48
C SER A 208 16.29 9.26 10.09
N ASN A 209 16.25 7.94 9.94
CA ASN A 209 16.00 7.31 8.65
C ASN A 209 14.52 7.43 8.28
N VAL A 210 14.25 8.15 7.17
CA VAL A 210 12.91 8.33 6.57
C VAL A 210 12.75 7.59 5.24
N ALA A 211 13.77 6.82 4.84
CA ALA A 211 13.71 6.05 3.60
C ALA A 211 12.60 4.98 3.67
N ALA A 212 11.91 4.79 2.57
CA ALA A 212 10.94 3.70 2.43
C ALA A 212 11.66 2.35 2.58
N GLY A 213 11.13 1.48 3.45
CA GLY A 213 11.74 0.19 3.72
C GLY A 213 11.01 -0.63 4.75
N LEU A 214 11.51 -1.85 4.92
CA LEU A 214 11.04 -2.77 5.92
C LEU A 214 12.04 -2.84 7.06
N TYR A 215 11.57 -2.60 8.28
CA TYR A 215 12.35 -2.79 9.48
C TYR A 215 12.27 -4.26 9.89
N VAL A 216 13.41 -4.88 10.07
CA VAL A 216 13.54 -6.30 10.44
C VAL A 216 14.30 -6.44 11.75
N ASP A 217 13.99 -7.50 12.48
CA ASP A 217 14.78 -7.88 13.65
C ASP A 217 16.23 -8.17 13.25
N VAL A 218 17.17 -7.54 13.90
CA VAL A 218 18.60 -7.63 13.54
C VAL A 218 19.18 -9.02 13.81
N VAL A 219 18.57 -9.78 14.70
CA VAL A 219 18.99 -11.13 15.11
C VAL A 219 18.47 -12.17 14.12
N THR A 220 17.17 -12.17 13.87
CA THR A 220 16.46 -13.22 13.12
C THR A 220 16.16 -12.82 11.67
N GLY A 221 16.16 -11.53 11.35
CA GLY A 221 15.68 -11.01 10.07
C GLY A 221 14.15 -11.00 9.95
N GLU A 222 13.45 -11.30 11.07
CA GLU A 222 12.00 -11.27 11.12
C GLU A 222 11.46 -9.86 10.83
N PRO A 223 10.46 -9.72 9.97
CA PRO A 223 9.84 -8.42 9.73
C PRO A 223 9.14 -7.89 10.98
N LEU A 224 9.44 -6.65 11.35
CA LEU A 224 8.83 -5.99 12.51
C LEU A 224 7.74 -5.01 12.06
N PHE A 225 8.09 -4.04 11.23
CA PHE A 225 7.17 -3.02 10.70
C PHE A 225 7.73 -2.40 9.41
N SER A 226 6.87 -1.72 8.66
CA SER A 226 7.25 -0.95 7.48
C SER A 226 7.61 0.50 7.85
N SER A 227 8.27 1.22 6.95
CA SER A 227 8.52 2.66 7.13
C SER A 227 7.24 3.49 7.28
N ILE A 228 6.13 3.00 6.74
CA ILE A 228 4.81 3.61 6.87
C ILE A 228 4.31 3.51 8.32
N ASP A 229 4.51 2.35 8.95
CA ASP A 229 4.13 2.14 10.36
C ASP A 229 4.97 3.02 11.30
N LYS A 230 6.27 3.20 11.01
CA LYS A 230 7.14 4.11 11.78
C LYS A 230 6.61 5.54 11.76
N ARG A 231 6.17 6.04 10.60
CA ARG A 231 5.59 7.38 10.49
C ARG A 231 4.32 7.54 11.33
N SER A 232 3.48 6.51 11.40
CA SER A 232 2.25 6.55 12.20
C SER A 232 2.52 6.54 13.71
N GLU A 233 3.57 5.88 14.17
CA GLU A 233 3.96 5.85 15.58
C GLU A 233 4.57 7.19 16.04
N GLU A 234 5.39 7.83 15.25
CA GLU A 234 5.94 9.17 15.56
C GLU A 234 4.84 10.24 15.79
N ARG A 235 3.64 10.03 15.24
CA ARG A 235 2.48 10.94 15.44
C ARG A 235 1.70 10.68 16.72
N ARG A 236 1.83 9.50 17.34
CA ARG A 236 1.15 9.18 18.59
C ARG A 236 1.84 9.77 19.82
N VAL A 237 3.04 10.29 19.68
CA VAL A 237 3.89 10.82 20.76
C VAL A 237 3.94 12.35 20.74
N GLY A 238 3.16 13.01 19.86
CA GLY A 238 3.06 14.46 19.76
C GLY A 238 1.74 15.00 20.32
#